data_3590cccef2f6152c73b7ebcbca00daa0
#
_entry.id   3590cccef2f6152c73b7ebcbca00daa0
#
_cell.length_a   1.000
_cell.length_b   1.000
_cell.length_c   1.000
_cell.angle_alpha   90.00
_cell.angle_beta   90.00
_cell.angle_gamma   90.00
#
_symmetry.space_group_name_H-M   'P 1'
#
loop_
_entity.id
_entity.type
_entity.pdbx_description
1 polymer ?
#
loop_
_entity_poly.entity_id
_entity_poly.type
_entity_poly.pdbx_seq_one_letter_code
_entity_poly.pdbx_strand_id
1 'polypeptide(L)'
;MKDLIIIGAGPIGLACGIEAKKNDLDYEIIDKGMLVNSIFNYPVNTTFFSTSEKLEIGGIPFISQNVKPTRTEALEYYRRVCDSWGLNLNLYNEVIEIKNKKSDFELKTQNGIINSKKVIISTGFYDIPYLLNIPGEELSKVLHYYNESHPYYKMDIVIVGAGNSAVDVALDTYRKGAKSVTMIIREKQIGENIKYWVRPDIINRIENKEINVFYESEIKEIKEKSIVINTPEETKEIKNDFVLAMTGYQPNYEILEKLGVKILDDEFRTPYYDELTM
;
A
#
# COMPACT_ATOMS: atom_id res chain seq x y z
N MET A 1 -9.62 27.50 -16.05
CA MET A 1 -8.58 26.50 -16.41
C MET A 1 -7.51 26.61 -15.36
N LYS A 2 -7.19 25.53 -14.65
CA LYS A 2 -6.16 25.50 -13.60
C LYS A 2 -4.74 25.59 -14.18
N ASP A 3 -3.78 26.10 -13.41
CA ASP A 3 -2.38 26.01 -13.78
C ASP A 3 -1.85 24.61 -13.53
N LEU A 4 -2.33 23.96 -12.44
CA LEU A 4 -1.88 22.63 -12.03
C LEU A 4 -3.01 21.83 -11.38
N ILE A 5 -3.17 20.57 -11.78
CA ILE A 5 -3.92 19.57 -11.06
C ILE A 5 -2.95 18.52 -10.51
N ILE A 6 -3.11 18.19 -9.23
CA ILE A 6 -2.35 17.15 -8.53
C ILE A 6 -3.32 16.00 -8.23
N ILE A 7 -3.03 14.82 -8.74
CA ILE A 7 -3.87 13.62 -8.56
C ILE A 7 -3.27 12.77 -7.45
N GLY A 8 -3.97 12.68 -6.34
CA GLY A 8 -3.56 11.99 -5.11
C GLY A 8 -3.27 12.96 -3.98
N ALA A 9 -4.06 12.88 -2.91
CA ALA A 9 -3.91 13.66 -1.67
C ALA A 9 -3.11 12.88 -0.60
N GLY A 10 -2.14 12.07 -1.04
CA GLY A 10 -1.12 11.47 -0.18
C GLY A 10 -0.01 12.46 0.19
N PRO A 11 0.96 12.06 1.02
CA PRO A 11 2.05 12.95 1.47
C PRO A 11 2.78 13.68 0.33
N ILE A 12 3.02 12.99 -0.79
CA ILE A 12 3.69 13.57 -1.96
C ILE A 12 2.79 14.61 -2.65
N GLY A 13 1.51 14.30 -2.86
CA GLY A 13 0.57 15.26 -3.46
C GLY A 13 0.38 16.51 -2.60
N LEU A 14 0.36 16.35 -1.28
CA LEU A 14 0.32 17.48 -0.35
C LEU A 14 1.59 18.33 -0.44
N ALA A 15 2.77 17.70 -0.51
CA ALA A 15 4.03 18.41 -0.69
C ALA A 15 4.05 19.20 -2.02
N CYS A 16 3.57 18.60 -3.12
CA CYS A 16 3.40 19.29 -4.39
C CYS A 16 2.42 20.46 -4.29
N GLY A 17 1.30 20.31 -3.56
CA GLY A 17 0.35 21.37 -3.33
C GLY A 17 0.93 22.54 -2.53
N ILE A 18 1.78 22.26 -1.54
CA ILE A 18 2.52 23.26 -0.78
C ILE A 18 3.43 24.07 -1.71
N GLU A 19 4.20 23.39 -2.57
CA GLU A 19 5.08 24.08 -3.51
C GLU A 19 4.28 24.86 -4.57
N ALA A 20 3.16 24.34 -5.05
CA ALA A 20 2.27 25.07 -5.95
C ALA A 20 1.75 26.36 -5.29
N LYS A 21 1.36 26.31 -4.02
CA LYS A 21 0.90 27.47 -3.25
C LYS A 21 2.01 28.50 -3.03
N LYS A 22 3.24 28.07 -2.71
CA LYS A 22 4.41 28.97 -2.58
C LYS A 22 4.73 29.74 -3.86
N ASN A 23 4.36 29.16 -5.00
CA ASN A 23 4.60 29.76 -6.32
C ASN A 23 3.34 30.44 -6.89
N ASP A 24 2.32 30.73 -6.07
CA ASP A 24 1.07 31.40 -6.43
C ASP A 24 0.33 30.78 -7.63
N LEU A 25 0.45 29.46 -7.82
CA LEU A 25 -0.26 28.75 -8.89
C LEU A 25 -1.74 28.55 -8.50
N ASP A 26 -2.63 28.68 -9.50
CA ASP A 26 -4.02 28.21 -9.36
C ASP A 26 -4.05 26.67 -9.50
N TYR A 27 -4.04 25.99 -8.37
CA TYR A 27 -3.96 24.53 -8.29
C TYR A 27 -5.15 23.91 -7.58
N GLU A 28 -5.30 22.59 -7.76
CA GLU A 28 -6.23 21.76 -7.00
C GLU A 28 -5.63 20.37 -6.81
N ILE A 29 -5.77 19.81 -5.59
CA ILE A 29 -5.38 18.43 -5.27
C ILE A 29 -6.65 17.60 -5.28
N ILE A 30 -6.70 16.57 -6.15
CA ILE A 30 -7.87 15.71 -6.32
C ILE A 30 -7.53 14.30 -5.83
N ASP A 31 -8.42 13.70 -5.02
CA ASP A 31 -8.28 12.31 -4.60
C ASP A 31 -9.61 11.57 -4.70
N LYS A 32 -9.57 10.29 -5.11
CA LYS A 32 -10.75 9.41 -5.16
C LYS A 32 -11.33 9.10 -3.78
N GLY A 33 -10.51 9.18 -2.76
CA GLY A 33 -10.87 8.89 -1.38
C GLY A 33 -10.67 10.07 -0.45
N MET A 34 -10.38 9.76 0.78
CA MET A 34 -10.12 10.74 1.83
C MET A 34 -8.66 11.22 1.80
N LEU A 35 -8.40 12.26 2.58
CA LEU A 35 -7.04 12.75 2.81
C LEU A 35 -6.12 11.61 3.29
N VAL A 36 -4.95 11.47 2.67
CA VAL A 36 -3.96 10.41 2.89
C VAL A 36 -4.56 9.01 2.94
N ASN A 37 -5.42 8.72 1.95
CA ASN A 37 -6.22 7.50 1.86
C ASN A 37 -5.41 6.22 2.06
N SER A 38 -4.21 6.11 1.49
CA SER A 38 -3.35 4.94 1.68
C SER A 38 -2.95 4.76 3.15
N ILE A 39 -2.61 5.83 3.85
CA ILE A 39 -2.25 5.79 5.28
C ILE A 39 -3.46 5.38 6.12
N PHE A 40 -4.65 5.88 5.78
CA PHE A 40 -5.88 5.46 6.46
C PHE A 40 -6.14 3.96 6.31
N ASN A 41 -5.79 3.37 5.17
CA ASN A 41 -5.98 1.95 4.89
C ASN A 41 -4.83 1.05 5.39
N TYR A 42 -3.78 1.61 6.00
CA TYR A 42 -2.78 0.81 6.69
C TYR A 42 -3.38 0.10 7.91
N PRO A 43 -2.79 -1.01 8.38
CA PRO A 43 -3.23 -1.66 9.60
C PRO A 43 -3.33 -0.67 10.77
N VAL A 44 -4.39 -0.81 11.59
CA VAL A 44 -4.72 0.15 12.66
C VAL A 44 -3.53 0.40 13.61
N ASN A 45 -2.79 -0.66 13.93
CA ASN A 45 -1.66 -0.62 14.85
C ASN A 45 -0.30 -0.37 14.15
N THR A 46 -0.30 0.11 12.90
CA THR A 46 0.95 0.37 12.16
C THR A 46 1.79 1.42 12.85
N THR A 47 3.06 1.10 13.04
CA THR A 47 4.14 2.04 13.34
C THR A 47 4.98 2.22 12.08
N PHE A 48 5.26 3.46 11.70
CA PHE A 48 6.05 3.75 10.50
C PHE A 48 7.47 3.22 10.61
N PHE A 49 8.06 2.90 9.47
CA PHE A 49 9.47 2.53 9.40
C PHE A 49 10.40 3.72 9.63
N SER A 50 10.03 4.88 9.08
CA SER A 50 10.76 6.14 9.21
C SER A 50 10.45 6.85 10.53
N THR A 51 11.38 7.69 10.98
CA THR A 51 11.16 8.61 12.11
C THR A 51 10.21 9.73 11.69
N SER A 52 9.56 10.39 12.65
CA SER A 52 8.64 11.49 12.40
C SER A 52 9.29 12.63 11.61
N GLU A 53 10.53 13.02 11.94
CA GLU A 53 11.25 14.09 11.23
C GLU A 53 11.44 13.80 9.72
N LYS A 54 11.61 12.51 9.34
CA LYS A 54 11.74 12.12 7.93
C LYS A 54 10.43 12.12 7.16
N LEU A 55 9.31 12.23 7.85
CA LEU A 55 7.95 12.28 7.29
C LEU A 55 7.41 13.70 7.24
N GLU A 56 8.16 14.67 7.75
CA GLU A 56 7.77 16.08 7.75
C GLU A 56 7.69 16.67 6.35
N ILE A 57 6.65 17.46 6.10
CA ILE A 57 6.49 18.23 4.88
C ILE A 57 6.07 19.67 5.20
N GLY A 58 6.41 20.60 4.30
CA GLY A 58 5.97 21.98 4.36
C GLY A 58 6.49 22.77 5.57
N GLY A 59 7.56 22.31 6.22
CA GLY A 59 8.11 22.97 7.41
C GLY A 59 7.21 22.86 8.66
N ILE A 60 6.24 21.96 8.67
CA ILE A 60 5.37 21.70 9.82
C ILE A 60 5.98 20.53 10.62
N PRO A 61 6.33 20.73 11.92
CA PRO A 61 6.90 19.65 12.73
C PRO A 61 5.93 18.50 12.95
N PHE A 62 6.42 17.27 12.79
CA PHE A 62 5.68 16.05 13.11
C PHE A 62 6.05 15.57 14.51
N ILE A 63 5.31 16.04 15.50
CA ILE A 63 5.49 15.63 16.90
C ILE A 63 4.78 14.31 17.12
N SER A 64 5.49 13.29 17.56
CA SER A 64 4.99 11.95 17.89
C SER A 64 5.44 11.54 19.29
N GLN A 65 4.70 10.63 19.91
CA GLN A 65 5.03 10.10 21.25
C GLN A 65 6.33 9.31 21.23
N ASN A 66 6.58 8.57 20.15
CA ASN A 66 7.79 7.77 19.95
C ASN A 66 8.57 8.29 18.74
N VAL A 67 9.84 7.91 18.63
CA VAL A 67 10.71 8.26 17.49
C VAL A 67 10.07 7.88 16.15
N LYS A 68 9.34 6.77 16.11
CA LYS A 68 8.58 6.31 14.94
C LYS A 68 7.11 6.51 15.19
N PRO A 69 6.42 7.32 14.38
CA PRO A 69 5.03 7.64 14.60
C PRO A 69 4.11 6.47 14.27
N THR A 70 2.93 6.48 14.87
CA THR A 70 1.83 5.57 14.58
C THR A 70 1.00 6.08 13.40
N ARG A 71 0.16 5.19 12.84
CA ARG A 71 -0.83 5.55 11.82
C ARG A 71 -1.73 6.70 12.28
N THR A 72 -2.21 6.66 13.51
CA THR A 72 -3.11 7.69 14.06
C THR A 72 -2.44 9.05 14.15
N GLU A 73 -1.19 9.10 14.60
CA GLU A 73 -0.41 10.34 14.66
C GLU A 73 -0.15 10.90 13.25
N ALA A 74 0.10 10.04 12.26
CA ALA A 74 0.29 10.46 10.88
C ALA A 74 -1.00 11.05 10.27
N LEU A 75 -2.16 10.43 10.52
CA LEU A 75 -3.44 10.97 10.05
C LEU A 75 -3.72 12.37 10.63
N GLU A 76 -3.42 12.59 11.90
CA GLU A 76 -3.55 13.89 12.55
C GLU A 76 -2.53 14.88 11.99
N TYR A 77 -1.29 14.47 11.82
CA TYR A 77 -0.23 15.32 11.28
C TYR A 77 -0.59 15.87 9.89
N TYR A 78 -1.01 15.02 8.95
CA TYR A 78 -1.32 15.46 7.58
C TYR A 78 -2.58 16.33 7.52
N ARG A 79 -3.57 16.16 8.42
CA ARG A 79 -4.68 17.11 8.56
C ARG A 79 -4.18 18.49 8.95
N ARG A 80 -3.32 18.57 9.98
CA ARG A 80 -2.73 19.85 10.42
C ARG A 80 -1.88 20.51 9.34
N VAL A 81 -1.14 19.74 8.56
CA VAL A 81 -0.41 20.26 7.39
C VAL A 81 -1.38 20.93 6.42
N CYS A 82 -2.47 20.26 6.07
CA CYS A 82 -3.48 20.82 5.15
C CYS A 82 -4.08 22.12 5.68
N ASP A 83 -4.47 22.13 6.95
CA ASP A 83 -5.07 23.31 7.59
C ASP A 83 -4.07 24.46 7.70
N SER A 84 -2.84 24.18 8.12
CA SER A 84 -1.79 25.20 8.30
C SER A 84 -1.42 25.87 6.98
N TRP A 85 -1.41 25.11 5.89
CA TRP A 85 -1.15 25.63 4.54
C TRP A 85 -2.41 26.11 3.83
N GLY A 86 -3.63 25.76 4.31
CA GLY A 86 -4.90 26.04 3.62
C GLY A 86 -4.87 25.48 2.21
N LEU A 87 -4.57 24.16 2.07
CA LEU A 87 -4.45 23.51 0.77
C LEU A 87 -5.82 23.36 0.10
N ASN A 88 -5.85 23.53 -1.22
CA ASN A 88 -7.06 23.35 -2.02
C ASN A 88 -7.27 21.86 -2.33
N LEU A 89 -8.18 21.21 -1.60
CA LEU A 89 -8.45 19.78 -1.66
C LEU A 89 -9.83 19.52 -2.28
N ASN A 90 -9.91 18.56 -3.21
CA ASN A 90 -11.13 18.01 -3.80
C ASN A 90 -11.14 16.50 -3.58
N LEU A 91 -11.60 16.10 -2.40
CA LEU A 91 -11.65 14.71 -1.95
C LEU A 91 -12.92 14.02 -2.43
N TYR A 92 -12.90 12.66 -2.45
CA TYR A 92 -14.00 11.82 -2.95
C TYR A 92 -14.41 12.17 -4.37
N ASN A 93 -13.43 12.54 -5.19
CA ASN A 93 -13.63 12.89 -6.60
C ASN A 93 -12.59 12.16 -7.47
N GLU A 94 -12.95 10.99 -7.96
CA GLU A 94 -12.06 10.16 -8.76
C GLU A 94 -11.80 10.74 -10.13
N VAL A 95 -10.53 10.80 -10.54
CA VAL A 95 -10.15 11.07 -11.93
C VAL A 95 -10.27 9.78 -12.73
N ILE A 96 -11.26 9.75 -13.64
CA ILE A 96 -11.63 8.56 -14.44
C ILE A 96 -10.80 8.48 -15.73
N GLU A 97 -10.54 9.62 -16.34
CA GLU A 97 -9.83 9.71 -17.62
C GLU A 97 -9.05 11.01 -17.70
N ILE A 98 -7.88 10.95 -18.31
CA ILE A 98 -7.05 12.13 -18.59
C ILE A 98 -6.76 12.14 -20.09
N LYS A 99 -7.10 13.25 -20.76
CA LYS A 99 -6.79 13.47 -22.17
C LYS A 99 -5.72 14.54 -22.30
N ASN A 100 -4.59 14.17 -22.89
CA ASN A 100 -3.54 15.14 -23.27
C ASN A 100 -3.98 15.84 -24.57
N LYS A 101 -4.19 17.13 -24.48
CA LYS A 101 -4.42 18.02 -25.62
C LYS A 101 -3.12 18.73 -25.95
N LYS A 102 -2.99 19.33 -27.13
CA LYS A 102 -1.74 19.96 -27.58
C LYS A 102 -1.13 20.98 -26.60
N SER A 103 -1.96 21.67 -25.82
CA SER A 103 -1.55 22.75 -24.91
C SER A 103 -1.97 22.58 -23.47
N ASP A 104 -2.85 21.63 -23.18
CA ASP A 104 -3.48 21.44 -21.88
C ASP A 104 -3.98 20.02 -21.70
N PHE A 105 -4.47 19.72 -20.50
CA PHE A 105 -5.07 18.44 -20.14
C PHE A 105 -6.54 18.63 -19.81
N GLU A 106 -7.36 17.70 -20.28
CA GLU A 106 -8.76 17.55 -19.88
C GLU A 106 -8.87 16.33 -18.95
N LEU A 107 -9.30 16.56 -17.72
CA LEU A 107 -9.53 15.52 -16.73
C LEU A 107 -11.03 15.31 -16.56
N LYS A 108 -11.51 14.11 -16.86
CA LYS A 108 -12.85 13.67 -16.53
C LYS A 108 -12.85 13.09 -15.13
N THR A 109 -13.61 13.68 -14.23
CA THR A 109 -13.79 13.21 -12.85
C THR A 109 -15.23 12.74 -12.63
N GLN A 110 -15.49 12.12 -11.46
CA GLN A 110 -16.87 11.77 -11.08
C GLN A 110 -17.81 12.99 -11.04
N ASN A 111 -17.29 14.16 -10.68
CA ASN A 111 -18.06 15.38 -10.48
C ASN A 111 -18.06 16.32 -11.69
N GLY A 112 -17.42 15.94 -12.81
CA GLY A 112 -17.39 16.76 -14.03
C GLY A 112 -16.04 16.79 -14.73
N ILE A 113 -15.86 17.80 -15.59
CA ILE A 113 -14.64 17.98 -16.39
C ILE A 113 -13.83 19.15 -15.83
N ILE A 114 -12.54 18.96 -15.65
CA ILE A 114 -11.59 19.99 -15.22
C ILE A 114 -10.49 20.11 -16.28
N ASN A 115 -10.14 21.35 -16.66
CA ASN A 115 -9.03 21.60 -17.59
C ASN A 115 -7.84 22.20 -16.83
N SER A 116 -6.65 21.73 -17.14
CA SER A 116 -5.39 22.15 -16.51
C SER A 116 -4.24 22.26 -17.50
N LYS A 117 -3.36 23.23 -17.29
CA LYS A 117 -2.12 23.37 -18.09
C LYS A 117 -1.14 22.24 -17.81
N LYS A 118 -1.08 21.76 -16.56
CA LYS A 118 -0.17 20.71 -16.09
C LYS A 118 -0.87 19.73 -15.15
N VAL A 119 -0.38 18.51 -15.10
CA VAL A 119 -0.87 17.46 -14.21
C VAL A 119 0.32 16.80 -13.51
N ILE A 120 0.20 16.61 -12.21
CA ILE A 120 1.10 15.76 -11.41
C ILE A 120 0.32 14.53 -10.99
N ILE A 121 0.90 13.34 -11.20
CA ILE A 121 0.33 12.07 -10.75
C ILE A 121 1.09 11.60 -9.51
N SER A 122 0.41 11.57 -8.37
CA SER A 122 0.94 11.17 -7.06
C SER A 122 0.03 10.14 -6.37
N THR A 123 -0.55 9.22 -7.16
CA THR A 123 -1.54 8.24 -6.73
C THR A 123 -0.97 7.14 -5.84
N GLY A 124 0.36 7.01 -5.74
CA GLY A 124 1.00 5.96 -4.95
C GLY A 124 0.86 4.58 -5.56
N PHE A 125 1.05 3.54 -4.73
CA PHE A 125 1.05 2.14 -5.19
C PHE A 125 0.24 1.19 -4.27
N TYR A 126 -0.42 1.70 -3.23
CA TYR A 126 -1.08 0.86 -2.22
C TYR A 126 -2.46 0.33 -2.65
N ASP A 127 -3.02 0.85 -3.72
CA ASP A 127 -4.42 0.58 -4.10
C ASP A 127 -4.62 -0.72 -4.90
N ILE A 128 -3.56 -1.25 -5.53
CA ILE A 128 -3.66 -2.40 -6.42
C ILE A 128 -2.77 -3.52 -5.86
N PRO A 129 -3.35 -4.58 -5.26
CA PRO A 129 -2.58 -5.70 -4.77
C PRO A 129 -2.06 -6.55 -5.92
N TYR A 130 -0.92 -7.22 -5.73
CA TYR A 130 -0.54 -8.32 -6.59
C TYR A 130 -1.43 -9.51 -6.27
N LEU A 131 -2.19 -9.95 -7.28
CA LEU A 131 -3.08 -11.11 -7.16
C LEU A 131 -2.29 -12.41 -7.23
N LEU A 132 -2.81 -13.46 -6.62
CA LEU A 132 -2.27 -14.81 -6.70
C LEU A 132 -2.58 -15.46 -8.06
N ASN A 133 -3.68 -15.06 -8.70
CA ASN A 133 -4.21 -15.58 -9.96
C ASN A 133 -4.43 -17.10 -9.93
N ILE A 134 -5.05 -17.58 -8.85
CA ILE A 134 -5.33 -19.00 -8.63
C ILE A 134 -6.81 -19.24 -8.36
N PRO A 135 -7.35 -20.47 -8.59
CA PRO A 135 -8.72 -20.80 -8.26
C PRO A 135 -9.03 -20.57 -6.78
N GLY A 136 -10.17 -19.92 -6.51
CA GLY A 136 -10.66 -19.63 -5.17
C GLY A 136 -10.11 -18.34 -4.54
N GLU A 137 -9.30 -17.55 -5.26
CA GLU A 137 -8.82 -16.25 -4.77
C GLU A 137 -9.97 -15.26 -4.54
N GLU A 138 -11.08 -15.41 -5.25
CA GLU A 138 -12.28 -14.59 -5.15
C GLU A 138 -13.15 -14.90 -3.90
N LEU A 139 -12.84 -15.94 -3.15
CA LEU A 139 -13.57 -16.31 -1.95
C LEU A 139 -13.46 -15.21 -0.87
N SER A 140 -14.55 -14.92 -0.18
CA SER A 140 -14.63 -13.86 0.84
C SER A 140 -13.67 -14.01 2.02
N LYS A 141 -13.09 -15.18 2.22
CA LYS A 141 -12.05 -15.46 3.22
C LYS A 141 -10.64 -15.06 2.78
N VAL A 142 -10.47 -14.65 1.51
CA VAL A 142 -9.18 -14.19 0.96
C VAL A 142 -9.12 -12.68 1.06
N LEU A 143 -8.11 -12.17 1.72
CA LEU A 143 -7.94 -10.74 1.98
C LEU A 143 -6.55 -10.28 1.52
N HIS A 144 -6.52 -9.25 0.68
CA HIS A 144 -5.28 -8.62 0.21
C HIS A 144 -4.85 -7.44 1.09
N TYR A 145 -5.74 -6.98 1.96
CA TYR A 145 -5.49 -5.92 2.94
C TYR A 145 -5.73 -6.45 4.34
N TYR A 146 -4.81 -6.16 5.22
CA TYR A 146 -4.94 -6.46 6.64
C TYR A 146 -5.27 -5.17 7.39
N ASN A 147 -6.27 -5.23 8.25
CA ASN A 147 -6.67 -4.09 9.09
C ASN A 147 -6.22 -4.27 10.54
N GLU A 148 -6.70 -5.32 11.19
CA GLU A 148 -6.39 -5.66 12.58
C GLU A 148 -6.60 -7.17 12.84
N SER A 149 -6.07 -7.64 13.96
CA SER A 149 -6.04 -9.07 14.31
C SER A 149 -7.31 -9.61 14.94
N HIS A 150 -8.21 -8.76 15.45
CA HIS A 150 -9.37 -9.21 16.22
C HIS A 150 -10.27 -10.23 15.49
N PRO A 151 -10.58 -10.09 14.19
CA PRO A 151 -11.40 -11.07 13.46
C PRO A 151 -10.79 -12.49 13.39
N TYR A 152 -9.49 -12.62 13.63
CA TYR A 152 -8.74 -13.87 13.47
C TYR A 152 -8.54 -14.64 14.79
N TYR A 153 -9.13 -14.16 15.87
CA TYR A 153 -9.04 -14.84 17.17
C TYR A 153 -9.62 -16.26 17.11
N LYS A 154 -8.81 -17.25 17.49
CA LYS A 154 -9.13 -18.71 17.44
C LYS A 154 -9.38 -19.26 16.03
N MET A 155 -8.94 -18.58 14.97
CA MET A 155 -9.06 -19.04 13.59
C MET A 155 -7.76 -19.66 13.09
N ASP A 156 -7.88 -20.56 12.11
CA ASP A 156 -6.75 -21.13 11.37
C ASP A 156 -6.38 -20.19 10.20
N ILE A 157 -5.23 -19.50 10.30
CA ILE A 157 -4.83 -18.43 9.37
C ILE A 157 -3.69 -18.89 8.47
N VAL A 158 -3.85 -18.62 7.18
CA VAL A 158 -2.77 -18.76 6.19
C VAL A 158 -2.36 -17.36 5.72
N ILE A 159 -1.04 -17.12 5.66
CA ILE A 159 -0.45 -15.87 5.19
C ILE A 159 0.46 -16.18 4.01
N VAL A 160 0.26 -15.47 2.89
CA VAL A 160 1.08 -15.62 1.69
C VAL A 160 2.04 -14.46 1.58
N GLY A 161 3.33 -14.76 1.48
CA GLY A 161 4.40 -13.77 1.34
C GLY A 161 5.45 -13.82 2.44
N ALA A 162 6.58 -13.18 2.18
CA ALA A 162 7.74 -13.12 3.08
C ALA A 162 8.21 -11.69 3.38
N GLY A 163 7.51 -10.67 2.89
CA GLY A 163 7.84 -9.26 3.11
C GLY A 163 7.44 -8.75 4.52
N ASN A 164 7.76 -7.48 4.79
CA ASN A 164 7.46 -6.86 6.08
C ASN A 164 5.99 -6.97 6.48
N SER A 165 5.06 -6.77 5.53
CA SER A 165 3.62 -6.87 5.82
C SER A 165 3.23 -8.29 6.24
N ALA A 166 3.72 -9.32 5.53
CA ALA A 166 3.43 -10.71 5.87
C ALA A 166 3.95 -11.09 7.27
N VAL A 167 5.17 -10.64 7.60
CA VAL A 167 5.77 -10.90 8.91
C VAL A 167 5.04 -10.16 10.02
N ASP A 168 4.71 -8.88 9.82
CA ASP A 168 3.95 -8.10 10.80
C ASP A 168 2.58 -8.75 11.07
N VAL A 169 1.87 -9.18 10.02
CA VAL A 169 0.55 -9.84 10.12
C VAL A 169 0.67 -11.19 10.82
N ALA A 170 1.71 -11.98 10.53
CA ALA A 170 1.93 -13.27 11.18
C ALA A 170 2.15 -13.11 12.68
N LEU A 171 2.99 -12.17 13.07
CA LEU A 171 3.25 -11.88 14.48
C LEU A 171 2.02 -11.28 15.20
N ASP A 172 1.30 -10.37 14.55
CA ASP A 172 0.12 -9.74 15.16
C ASP A 172 -1.00 -10.75 15.38
N THR A 173 -1.34 -11.56 14.38
CA THR A 173 -2.36 -12.60 14.49
C THR A 173 -1.98 -13.68 15.50
N TYR A 174 -0.72 -14.13 15.52
CA TYR A 174 -0.22 -15.06 16.52
C TYR A 174 -0.36 -14.52 17.95
N ARG A 175 0.15 -13.31 18.21
CA ARG A 175 0.13 -12.67 19.53
C ARG A 175 -1.28 -12.42 20.04
N LYS A 176 -2.25 -12.24 19.16
CA LYS A 176 -3.66 -11.97 19.49
C LYS A 176 -4.52 -13.23 19.51
N GLY A 177 -3.89 -14.41 19.45
CA GLY A 177 -4.55 -15.67 19.74
C GLY A 177 -5.26 -16.31 18.56
N ALA A 178 -4.76 -16.16 17.35
CA ALA A 178 -5.11 -17.06 16.26
C ALA A 178 -4.83 -18.50 16.70
N LYS A 179 -5.68 -19.44 16.28
CA LYS A 179 -5.54 -20.86 16.66
C LYS A 179 -4.31 -21.50 16.02
N SER A 180 -4.04 -21.16 14.77
CA SER A 180 -2.82 -21.48 14.05
C SER A 180 -2.48 -20.37 13.07
N VAL A 181 -1.18 -20.13 12.87
CA VAL A 181 -0.65 -19.23 11.84
C VAL A 181 0.30 -20.04 10.98
N THR A 182 0.07 -20.04 9.67
CA THR A 182 0.88 -20.74 8.68
C THR A 182 1.29 -19.78 7.58
N MET A 183 2.58 -19.62 7.34
CA MET A 183 3.13 -18.80 6.25
C MET A 183 3.48 -19.69 5.05
N ILE A 184 3.09 -19.24 3.84
CA ILE A 184 3.46 -19.86 2.57
C ILE A 184 4.40 -18.90 1.86
N ILE A 185 5.63 -19.34 1.62
CA ILE A 185 6.75 -18.52 1.19
C ILE A 185 7.44 -19.16 0.00
N ARG A 186 7.62 -18.41 -1.10
CA ARG A 186 8.30 -18.90 -2.31
C ARG A 186 9.81 -18.98 -2.15
N GLU A 187 10.36 -18.14 -1.31
CA GLU A 187 11.78 -18.06 -0.99
C GLU A 187 12.20 -19.21 -0.06
N LYS A 188 13.52 -19.46 0.04
CA LYS A 188 14.10 -20.49 0.91
C LYS A 188 14.13 -20.12 2.39
N GLN A 189 13.95 -18.85 2.69
CA GLN A 189 14.02 -18.34 4.07
C GLN A 189 13.36 -16.95 4.19
N ILE A 190 13.14 -16.50 5.41
CA ILE A 190 12.77 -15.11 5.69
C ILE A 190 13.92 -14.18 5.28
N GLY A 191 13.63 -13.20 4.43
CA GLY A 191 14.61 -12.27 3.86
C GLY A 191 15.34 -11.40 4.90
N GLU A 192 16.48 -10.85 4.49
CA GLU A 192 17.25 -9.93 5.34
C GLU A 192 16.67 -8.50 5.35
N ASN A 193 15.86 -8.16 4.37
CA ASN A 193 15.18 -6.87 4.21
C ASN A 193 13.99 -6.67 5.17
N ILE A 194 13.69 -7.65 6.03
CA ILE A 194 12.69 -7.51 7.10
C ILE A 194 13.23 -6.55 8.17
N LYS A 195 12.33 -5.73 8.73
CA LYS A 195 12.63 -4.79 9.82
C LYS A 195 13.52 -5.47 10.87
N TYR A 196 14.71 -4.92 11.12
CA TYR A 196 15.73 -5.53 11.97
C TYR A 196 15.25 -5.84 13.41
N TRP A 197 14.25 -5.09 13.88
CA TRP A 197 13.67 -5.31 15.23
C TRP A 197 12.54 -6.34 15.26
N VAL A 198 12.01 -6.74 14.09
CA VAL A 198 10.90 -7.72 13.94
C VAL A 198 11.44 -9.07 13.50
N ARG A 199 12.49 -9.09 12.67
CA ARG A 199 13.08 -10.30 12.10
C ARG A 199 13.50 -11.34 13.16
N PRO A 200 14.16 -10.99 14.28
CA PRO A 200 14.52 -11.98 15.30
C PRO A 200 13.30 -12.66 15.93
N ASP A 201 12.20 -11.93 16.12
CA ASP A 201 10.99 -12.49 16.72
C ASP A 201 10.31 -13.50 15.80
N ILE A 202 10.11 -13.16 14.51
CA ILE A 202 9.50 -14.13 13.58
C ILE A 202 10.32 -15.41 13.44
N ILE A 203 11.65 -15.31 13.37
CA ILE A 203 12.56 -16.46 13.31
C ILE A 203 12.38 -17.32 14.57
N ASN A 204 12.41 -16.72 15.75
CA ASN A 204 12.23 -17.42 17.01
C ASN A 204 10.87 -18.17 17.07
N ARG A 205 9.78 -17.52 16.62
CA ARG A 205 8.45 -18.18 16.59
C ARG A 205 8.39 -19.36 15.63
N ILE A 206 9.09 -19.28 14.49
CA ILE A 206 9.18 -20.37 13.53
C ILE A 206 10.01 -21.53 14.11
N GLU A 207 11.16 -21.26 14.69
CA GLU A 207 12.03 -22.27 15.30
C GLU A 207 11.33 -23.01 16.44
N ASN A 208 10.55 -22.29 17.24
CA ASN A 208 9.75 -22.87 18.32
C ASN A 208 8.45 -23.55 17.83
N LYS A 209 8.18 -23.56 16.51
CA LYS A 209 6.95 -24.13 15.91
C LYS A 209 5.64 -23.46 16.39
N GLU A 210 5.72 -22.22 16.81
CA GLU A 210 4.59 -21.39 17.20
C GLU A 210 3.91 -20.76 15.99
N ILE A 211 4.68 -20.52 14.92
CA ILE A 211 4.21 -20.15 13.59
C ILE A 211 4.76 -21.19 12.61
N ASN A 212 3.86 -21.82 11.86
CA ASN A 212 4.25 -22.77 10.82
C ASN A 212 4.73 -22.05 9.58
N VAL A 213 5.68 -22.63 8.85
CA VAL A 213 6.15 -22.10 7.57
C VAL A 213 6.38 -23.20 6.56
N PHE A 214 5.97 -22.96 5.33
CA PHE A 214 6.33 -23.76 4.15
C PHE A 214 7.16 -22.86 3.24
N TYR A 215 8.44 -23.16 3.17
CA TYR A 215 9.37 -22.49 2.25
C TYR A 215 9.33 -23.14 0.86
N GLU A 216 9.81 -22.41 -0.15
CA GLU A 216 9.83 -22.87 -1.55
C GLU A 216 8.46 -23.42 -2.00
N SER A 217 7.38 -22.80 -1.49
CA SER A 217 6.00 -23.31 -1.60
C SER A 217 5.06 -22.23 -2.11
N GLU A 218 4.01 -22.66 -2.79
CA GLU A 218 2.97 -21.80 -3.33
C GLU A 218 1.58 -22.40 -3.14
N ILE A 219 0.56 -21.54 -3.10
CA ILE A 219 -0.82 -22.00 -3.09
C ILE A 219 -1.23 -22.32 -4.54
N LYS A 220 -1.79 -23.52 -4.74
CA LYS A 220 -2.34 -23.99 -6.00
C LYS A 220 -3.83 -23.68 -6.15
N GLU A 221 -4.58 -23.81 -5.06
CA GLU A 221 -6.03 -23.63 -5.02
C GLU A 221 -6.49 -23.25 -3.60
N ILE A 222 -7.48 -22.38 -3.50
CA ILE A 222 -8.15 -22.03 -2.26
C ILE A 222 -9.58 -22.60 -2.29
N LYS A 223 -9.94 -23.38 -1.27
CA LYS A 223 -11.27 -23.97 -1.07
C LYS A 223 -11.95 -23.32 0.13
N GLU A 224 -13.24 -23.54 0.31
CA GLU A 224 -14.03 -22.98 1.40
C GLU A 224 -13.43 -23.20 2.83
N LYS A 225 -12.84 -24.37 3.10
CA LYS A 225 -12.32 -24.75 4.42
C LYS A 225 -10.85 -25.15 4.43
N SER A 226 -10.18 -25.06 3.31
CA SER A 226 -8.79 -25.49 3.13
C SER A 226 -8.10 -24.72 2.01
N ILE A 227 -6.80 -24.90 1.92
CA ILE A 227 -5.97 -24.57 0.76
C ILE A 227 -5.20 -25.78 0.30
N VAL A 228 -4.90 -25.84 -0.98
CA VAL A 228 -3.96 -26.81 -1.56
C VAL A 228 -2.67 -26.07 -1.87
N ILE A 229 -1.56 -26.58 -1.35
CA ILE A 229 -0.22 -26.02 -1.56
C ILE A 229 0.67 -27.01 -2.30
N ASN A 230 1.55 -26.50 -3.16
CA ASN A 230 2.67 -27.24 -3.70
C ASN A 230 3.90 -26.93 -2.83
N THR A 231 4.53 -27.96 -2.32
CA THR A 231 5.83 -27.89 -1.63
C THR A 231 6.89 -28.60 -2.48
N PRO A 232 8.17 -28.46 -2.18
CA PRO A 232 9.22 -29.22 -2.88
C PRO A 232 9.04 -30.73 -2.83
N GLU A 233 8.37 -31.23 -1.80
CA GLU A 233 8.24 -32.67 -1.54
C GLU A 233 6.92 -33.24 -2.08
N GLU A 234 5.81 -32.50 -1.88
CA GLU A 234 4.46 -33.00 -2.19
C GLU A 234 3.43 -31.87 -2.39
N THR A 235 2.30 -32.22 -2.98
CA THR A 235 1.10 -31.38 -2.93
C THR A 235 0.31 -31.74 -1.67
N LYS A 236 -0.03 -30.75 -0.86
CA LYS A 236 -0.65 -30.93 0.46
C LYS A 236 -1.88 -30.06 0.64
N GLU A 237 -2.90 -30.61 1.29
CA GLU A 237 -4.09 -29.85 1.68
C GLU A 237 -3.98 -29.44 3.16
N ILE A 238 -4.21 -28.14 3.44
CA ILE A 238 -4.13 -27.56 4.78
C ILE A 238 -5.46 -26.88 5.11
N LYS A 239 -6.03 -27.21 6.26
CA LYS A 239 -7.22 -26.55 6.76
C LYS A 239 -6.92 -25.08 7.05
N ASN A 240 -7.86 -24.19 6.70
CA ASN A 240 -7.80 -22.77 7.06
C ASN A 240 -9.18 -22.10 7.06
N ASP A 241 -9.30 -21.04 7.84
CA ASP A 241 -10.48 -20.17 7.89
C ASP A 241 -10.28 -18.89 7.08
N PHE A 242 -9.05 -18.33 7.04
CA PHE A 242 -8.72 -17.13 6.29
C PHE A 242 -7.39 -17.27 5.55
N VAL A 243 -7.29 -16.61 4.38
CA VAL A 243 -6.06 -16.41 3.63
C VAL A 243 -5.76 -14.92 3.58
N LEU A 244 -4.60 -14.52 4.12
CA LEU A 244 -4.12 -13.15 4.08
C LEU A 244 -3.00 -13.08 3.02
N ALA A 245 -3.35 -12.62 1.81
CA ALA A 245 -2.44 -12.54 0.68
C ALA A 245 -1.61 -11.25 0.76
N MET A 246 -0.51 -11.30 1.53
CA MET A 246 0.40 -10.17 1.76
C MET A 246 1.49 -10.11 0.70
N THR A 247 1.07 -10.14 -0.56
CA THR A 247 1.91 -10.27 -1.77
C THR A 247 2.51 -8.93 -2.25
N GLY A 248 2.15 -7.84 -1.59
CA GLY A 248 2.55 -6.49 -1.98
C GLY A 248 1.56 -5.80 -2.90
N TYR A 249 1.94 -4.60 -3.36
CA TYR A 249 1.07 -3.70 -4.12
C TYR A 249 1.84 -3.08 -5.28
N GLN A 250 1.11 -2.59 -6.29
CA GLN A 250 1.68 -1.97 -7.48
C GLN A 250 0.98 -0.65 -7.83
N PRO A 251 1.69 0.28 -8.51
CA PRO A 251 1.08 1.47 -9.08
C PRO A 251 0.03 1.15 -10.14
N ASN A 252 -0.86 2.11 -10.43
CA ASN A 252 -1.74 2.00 -11.59
C ASN A 252 -0.98 2.35 -12.88
N TYR A 253 -0.30 1.35 -13.45
CA TYR A 253 0.46 1.51 -14.69
C TYR A 253 -0.43 1.85 -15.90
N GLU A 254 -1.67 1.38 -15.94
CA GLU A 254 -2.60 1.61 -17.05
C GLU A 254 -2.87 3.10 -17.27
N ILE A 255 -3.01 3.87 -16.19
CA ILE A 255 -3.17 5.33 -16.28
C ILE A 255 -1.92 6.00 -16.86
N LEU A 256 -0.73 5.56 -16.45
CA LEU A 256 0.53 6.11 -16.92
C LEU A 256 0.76 5.79 -18.40
N GLU A 257 0.53 4.55 -18.81
CA GLU A 257 0.65 4.10 -20.20
C GLU A 257 -0.32 4.82 -21.14
N LYS A 258 -1.58 5.00 -20.72
CA LYS A 258 -2.59 5.79 -21.47
C LYS A 258 -2.19 7.25 -21.67
N LEU A 259 -1.39 7.80 -20.77
CA LEU A 259 -0.83 9.15 -20.88
C LEU A 259 0.45 9.22 -21.71
N GLY A 260 0.92 8.09 -22.21
CA GLY A 260 2.14 8.00 -23.02
C GLY A 260 3.43 7.91 -22.19
N VAL A 261 3.33 7.67 -20.89
CA VAL A 261 4.50 7.41 -20.04
C VAL A 261 5.06 6.03 -20.39
N LYS A 262 6.32 5.99 -20.83
CA LYS A 262 7.01 4.73 -21.12
C LYS A 262 7.36 4.04 -19.79
N ILE A 263 6.93 2.80 -19.63
CA ILE A 263 7.32 1.94 -18.49
C ILE A 263 8.48 1.07 -18.97
N LEU A 264 9.56 1.01 -18.18
CA LEU A 264 10.72 0.16 -18.48
C LEU A 264 10.38 -1.30 -18.18
N ASP A 265 11.00 -2.20 -18.92
CA ASP A 265 10.91 -3.65 -18.69
C ASP A 265 12.03 -4.07 -17.72
N ASP A 266 12.04 -3.48 -16.53
CA ASP A 266 12.92 -3.80 -15.42
C ASP A 266 12.13 -4.51 -14.30
N GLU A 267 12.83 -5.01 -13.28
CA GLU A 267 12.23 -5.71 -12.12
C GLU A 267 11.13 -4.89 -11.43
N PHE A 268 11.25 -3.54 -11.45
CA PHE A 268 10.33 -2.63 -10.76
C PHE A 268 9.32 -1.98 -11.69
N ARG A 269 9.35 -2.26 -13.00
CA ARG A 269 8.53 -1.58 -14.01
C ARG A 269 8.58 -0.06 -13.87
N THR A 270 9.81 0.47 -13.77
CA THR A 270 10.06 1.88 -13.49
C THR A 270 9.55 2.77 -14.63
N PRO A 271 8.78 3.84 -14.35
CA PRO A 271 8.47 4.85 -15.35
C PRO A 271 9.75 5.47 -15.88
N TYR A 272 9.89 5.50 -17.22
CA TYR A 272 11.05 6.15 -17.86
C TYR A 272 11.00 7.65 -17.61
N TYR A 273 12.12 8.23 -17.28
CA TYR A 273 12.33 9.67 -17.22
C TYR A 273 13.62 10.04 -17.98
N ASP A 274 13.66 11.25 -18.50
CA ASP A 274 14.84 11.81 -19.15
C ASP A 274 15.40 12.93 -18.27
N GLU A 275 16.61 12.75 -17.76
CA GLU A 275 17.28 13.71 -16.86
C GLU A 275 17.50 15.08 -17.52
N LEU A 276 17.51 15.15 -18.86
CA LEU A 276 17.74 16.38 -19.61
C LEU A 276 16.47 17.18 -19.89
N THR A 277 15.29 16.55 -19.75
CA THR A 277 14.00 17.16 -20.14
C THR A 277 13.00 17.26 -18.98
N MET A 278 13.44 16.96 -17.76
CA MET A 278 12.61 17.10 -16.55
C MET A 278 12.03 18.49 -16.38
#